data_d3ae72f5e6775f8724f405aa3c8d29d6
#
_entry.id   d3ae72f5e6775f8724f405aa3c8d29d6
#
_cell.length_a   1.000
_cell.length_b   1.000
_cell.length_c   1.000
_cell.angle_alpha   90.00
_cell.angle_beta   90.00
_cell.angle_gamma   90.00
#
_symmetry.space_group_name_H-M   'P 1'
#
loop_
_entity.id
_entity.type
_entity.pdbx_description
1 polymer ?
#
loop_
_entity_poly.entity_id
_entity_poly.type
_entity_poly.pdbx_seq_one_letter_code
_entity_poly.pdbx_strand_id
1 'polypeptide(L)'
;MAAAATIEHVVLFKVRDSTDPSKVDAMVSNLRSLASLDVVAHLAAGPVLPRPHRSATGFTHLLHSRYRSKADLAAYSTHPTHAAVVEENVLPVCEDIMAMDWVADLDSPTAAPPGSAMRLTLAKPKEGATAELTATLAQVKLSAPAAVTQVSYGENFSPARAKGYGVGLLAVFRDLEELEAMDAGEKDLVESVKEKVRPLLESFIVVDFEVPPPPAATL
;
A
#
# COMPACT_ATOMS: atom_id res chain seq x y z
N MET A 1 8.31 -0.90 -27.99
CA MET A 1 7.05 -0.89 -27.20
C MET A 1 7.45 -0.36 -25.83
N ALA A 2 6.81 0.69 -25.31
CA ALA A 2 7.04 1.12 -23.94
C ALA A 2 6.70 -0.04 -23.00
N ALA A 3 7.55 -0.34 -22.02
CA ALA A 3 7.24 -1.33 -20.99
C ALA A 3 5.91 -0.93 -20.34
N ALA A 4 5.02 -1.90 -20.12
CA ALA A 4 3.76 -1.65 -19.44
C ALA A 4 4.09 -1.23 -18.02
N ALA A 5 3.79 0.02 -17.67
CA ALA A 5 4.07 0.55 -16.35
C ALA A 5 3.04 -0.05 -15.37
N THR A 6 3.52 -0.73 -14.33
CA THR A 6 2.66 -1.17 -13.23
C THR A 6 2.16 0.04 -12.45
N ILE A 7 0.87 0.12 -12.18
CA ILE A 7 0.27 1.15 -11.33
C ILE A 7 0.01 0.54 -9.96
N GLU A 8 0.56 1.15 -8.94
CA GLU A 8 0.24 0.86 -7.54
C GLU A 8 -0.91 1.74 -7.09
N HIS A 9 -1.87 1.14 -6.41
CA HIS A 9 -2.97 1.82 -5.75
C HIS A 9 -3.07 1.30 -4.33
N VAL A 10 -2.98 2.20 -3.37
CA VAL A 10 -3.12 1.88 -1.95
C VAL A 10 -4.21 2.73 -1.33
N VAL A 11 -5.02 2.12 -0.48
CA VAL A 11 -6.04 2.81 0.31
C VAL A 11 -5.87 2.44 1.77
N LEU A 12 -5.78 3.44 2.64
CA LEU A 12 -5.82 3.27 4.08
C LEU A 12 -7.20 3.67 4.60
N PHE A 13 -7.76 2.82 5.45
CA PHE A 13 -9.07 3.01 6.06
C PHE A 13 -8.93 3.16 7.57
N LYS A 14 -9.56 4.17 8.13
CA LYS A 14 -9.77 4.31 9.57
C LYS A 14 -11.20 3.87 9.90
N VAL A 15 -11.34 2.65 10.35
CA VAL A 15 -12.64 2.11 10.78
C VAL A 15 -12.98 2.72 12.15
N ARG A 16 -14.25 3.07 12.36
CA ARG A 16 -14.74 3.59 13.65
C ARG A 16 -14.66 2.51 14.71
N ASP A 17 -14.16 2.85 15.90
CA ASP A 17 -14.00 1.92 17.02
C ASP A 17 -15.32 1.25 17.44
N SER A 18 -16.45 1.94 17.24
CA SER A 18 -17.79 1.44 17.58
C SER A 18 -18.41 0.55 16.50
N THR A 19 -17.69 0.24 15.41
CA THR A 19 -18.21 -0.58 14.31
C THR A 19 -18.34 -2.03 14.74
N ASP A 20 -19.50 -2.63 14.46
CA ASP A 20 -19.71 -4.06 14.68
C ASP A 20 -18.69 -4.90 13.88
N PRO A 21 -18.00 -5.87 14.50
CA PRO A 21 -17.02 -6.70 13.82
C PRO A 21 -17.54 -7.36 12.54
N SER A 22 -18.81 -7.79 12.50
CA SER A 22 -19.39 -8.39 11.31
C SER A 22 -19.46 -7.43 10.11
N LYS A 23 -19.62 -6.12 10.36
CA LYS A 23 -19.59 -5.09 9.32
C LYS A 23 -18.17 -4.84 8.84
N VAL A 24 -17.18 -4.93 9.71
CA VAL A 24 -15.76 -4.84 9.33
C VAL A 24 -15.37 -6.03 8.46
N ASP A 25 -15.78 -7.24 8.85
CA ASP A 25 -15.57 -8.46 8.05
C ASP A 25 -16.24 -8.37 6.67
N ALA A 26 -17.47 -7.85 6.63
CA ALA A 26 -18.18 -7.60 5.37
C ALA A 26 -17.46 -6.59 4.49
N MET A 27 -16.95 -5.47 5.05
CA MET A 27 -16.14 -4.50 4.33
C MET A 27 -14.91 -5.16 3.70
N VAL A 28 -14.13 -5.90 4.48
CA VAL A 28 -12.92 -6.57 4.01
C VAL A 28 -13.23 -7.61 2.93
N SER A 29 -14.28 -8.42 3.13
CA SER A 29 -14.71 -9.44 2.17
C SER A 29 -15.15 -8.81 0.83
N ASN A 30 -15.96 -7.76 0.87
CA ASN A 30 -16.41 -7.08 -0.33
C ASN A 30 -15.28 -6.32 -1.05
N LEU A 31 -14.34 -5.71 -0.31
CA LEU A 31 -13.13 -5.14 -0.91
C LEU A 31 -12.31 -6.21 -1.64
N ARG A 32 -12.12 -7.39 -1.04
CA ARG A 32 -11.39 -8.51 -1.67
C ARG A 32 -12.09 -9.06 -2.91
N SER A 33 -13.43 -9.04 -2.95
CA SER A 33 -14.19 -9.49 -4.11
C SER A 33 -13.91 -8.69 -5.39
N LEU A 34 -13.47 -7.43 -5.25
CA LEU A 34 -13.08 -6.57 -6.37
C LEU A 34 -11.85 -7.09 -7.15
N ALA A 35 -11.11 -8.06 -6.60
CA ALA A 35 -10.05 -8.77 -7.33
C ALA A 35 -10.56 -9.52 -8.56
N SER A 36 -11.87 -9.82 -8.65
CA SER A 36 -12.50 -10.48 -9.79
C SER A 36 -12.73 -9.57 -11.01
N LEU A 37 -12.51 -8.26 -10.89
CA LEU A 37 -12.67 -7.34 -12.01
C LEU A 37 -11.48 -7.49 -12.97
N ASP A 38 -11.75 -7.66 -14.26
CA ASP A 38 -10.76 -7.94 -15.32
C ASP A 38 -9.62 -6.91 -15.39
N VAL A 39 -9.90 -5.67 -15.00
CA VAL A 39 -8.91 -4.58 -14.98
C VAL A 39 -7.95 -4.66 -13.79
N VAL A 40 -8.25 -5.46 -12.78
CA VAL A 40 -7.43 -5.66 -11.58
C VAL A 40 -6.40 -6.75 -11.82
N ALA A 41 -5.12 -6.41 -11.75
CA ALA A 41 -4.05 -7.40 -11.89
C ALA A 41 -3.73 -8.10 -10.56
N HIS A 42 -3.88 -7.39 -9.45
CA HIS A 42 -3.70 -7.88 -8.08
C HIS A 42 -4.52 -7.03 -7.12
N LEU A 43 -5.09 -7.66 -6.10
CA LEU A 43 -5.73 -6.97 -4.98
C LEU A 43 -5.64 -7.80 -3.71
N ALA A 44 -5.23 -7.14 -2.63
CA ALA A 44 -5.27 -7.65 -1.28
C ALA A 44 -5.84 -6.58 -0.35
N ALA A 45 -6.65 -6.97 0.63
CA ALA A 45 -7.20 -6.05 1.63
C ALA A 45 -7.34 -6.77 2.98
N GLY A 46 -7.19 -6.01 4.07
CA GLY A 46 -7.32 -6.54 5.42
C GLY A 46 -6.80 -5.59 6.49
N PRO A 47 -6.74 -6.04 7.74
CA PRO A 47 -6.22 -5.24 8.84
C PRO A 47 -4.73 -4.99 8.71
N VAL A 48 -4.28 -3.80 9.12
CA VAL A 48 -2.86 -3.51 9.30
C VAL A 48 -2.35 -4.19 10.56
N LEU A 49 -1.08 -4.62 10.55
CA LEU A 49 -0.49 -5.27 11.71
C LEU A 49 -0.23 -4.23 12.82
N PRO A 50 -0.63 -4.51 14.07
CA PRO A 50 -0.33 -3.64 15.19
C PRO A 50 1.18 -3.66 15.47
N ARG A 51 1.84 -2.52 15.32
CA ARG A 51 3.28 -2.35 15.57
C ARG A 51 3.53 -1.18 16.49
N PRO A 52 4.11 -1.38 17.69
CA PRO A 52 4.25 -0.33 18.69
C PRO A 52 5.11 0.86 18.25
N HIS A 53 5.94 0.68 17.23
CA HIS A 53 6.86 1.71 16.73
C HIS A 53 6.51 2.22 15.32
N ARG A 54 5.32 1.89 14.80
CA ARG A 54 4.87 2.34 13.48
C ARG A 54 3.81 3.42 13.61
N SER A 55 3.89 4.40 12.71
CA SER A 55 2.94 5.50 12.67
C SER A 55 1.84 5.18 11.66
N ALA A 56 0.81 4.46 12.11
CA ALA A 56 -0.37 4.23 11.30
C ALA A 56 -1.37 5.40 11.32
N THR A 57 -1.14 6.41 12.17
CA THR A 57 -2.03 7.59 12.33
C THR A 57 -3.51 7.25 12.52
N GLY A 58 -3.79 6.11 13.17
CA GLY A 58 -5.14 5.62 13.42
C GLY A 58 -5.76 4.81 12.27
N PHE A 59 -5.09 4.64 11.13
CA PHE A 59 -5.56 3.72 10.10
C PHE A 59 -5.45 2.28 10.57
N THR A 60 -6.53 1.53 10.34
CA THR A 60 -6.71 0.16 10.85
C THR A 60 -6.70 -0.91 9.77
N HIS A 61 -6.99 -0.52 8.52
CA HIS A 61 -7.07 -1.43 7.38
C HIS A 61 -6.36 -0.84 6.17
N LEU A 62 -5.92 -1.73 5.29
CA LEU A 62 -5.25 -1.41 4.03
C LEU A 62 -5.88 -2.21 2.89
N LEU A 63 -6.02 -1.56 1.74
CA LEU A 63 -6.18 -2.19 0.44
C LEU A 63 -4.95 -1.85 -0.40
N HIS A 64 -4.35 -2.86 -1.00
CA HIS A 64 -3.31 -2.74 -2.02
C HIS A 64 -3.79 -3.40 -3.31
N SER A 65 -3.68 -2.70 -4.42
CA SER A 65 -3.99 -3.26 -5.73
C SER A 65 -3.06 -2.75 -6.82
N ARG A 66 -2.92 -3.55 -7.88
CA ARG A 66 -2.06 -3.27 -9.04
C ARG A 66 -2.86 -3.32 -10.33
N TYR A 67 -2.50 -2.41 -11.24
CA TYR A 67 -3.10 -2.30 -12.57
C TYR A 67 -2.01 -2.24 -13.64
N ARG A 68 -2.36 -2.64 -14.88
CA ARG A 68 -1.44 -2.63 -16.02
C ARG A 68 -1.30 -1.24 -16.64
N SER A 69 -2.21 -0.32 -16.28
CA SER A 69 -2.21 1.06 -16.80
C SER A 69 -3.02 2.00 -15.92
N LYS A 70 -2.80 3.31 -16.09
CA LYS A 70 -3.67 4.34 -15.48
C LYS A 70 -5.11 4.25 -15.99
N ALA A 71 -5.32 3.77 -17.22
CA ALA A 71 -6.65 3.57 -17.78
C ALA A 71 -7.40 2.43 -17.05
N ASP A 72 -6.70 1.34 -16.70
CA ASP A 72 -7.31 0.25 -15.92
C ASP A 72 -7.68 0.71 -14.52
N LEU A 73 -6.83 1.50 -13.85
CA LEU A 73 -7.17 2.11 -12.56
C LEU A 73 -8.37 3.05 -12.67
N ALA A 74 -8.46 3.86 -13.73
CA ALA A 74 -9.60 4.73 -13.97
C ALA A 74 -10.88 3.92 -14.20
N ALA A 75 -10.81 2.84 -14.98
CA ALA A 75 -11.93 1.93 -15.22
C ALA A 75 -12.38 1.24 -13.92
N TYR A 76 -11.44 0.80 -13.07
CA TYR A 76 -11.74 0.28 -11.74
C TYR A 76 -12.47 1.31 -10.87
N SER A 77 -11.94 2.54 -10.81
CA SER A 77 -12.47 3.60 -9.94
C SER A 77 -13.91 4.01 -10.32
N THR A 78 -14.28 3.87 -11.59
CA THR A 78 -15.62 4.18 -12.11
C THR A 78 -16.52 2.96 -12.26
N HIS A 79 -16.01 1.76 -11.92
CA HIS A 79 -16.77 0.51 -12.07
C HIS A 79 -17.97 0.49 -11.12
N PRO A 80 -19.19 0.12 -11.60
CA PRO A 80 -20.40 0.09 -10.75
C PRO A 80 -20.25 -0.79 -9.50
N THR A 81 -19.61 -1.96 -9.63
CA THR A 81 -19.35 -2.86 -8.49
C THR A 81 -18.43 -2.19 -7.45
N HIS A 82 -17.39 -1.46 -7.89
CA HIS A 82 -16.53 -0.70 -6.98
C HIS A 82 -17.33 0.38 -6.24
N ALA A 83 -18.15 1.15 -6.96
CA ALA A 83 -18.99 2.18 -6.36
C ALA A 83 -19.93 1.60 -5.30
N ALA A 84 -20.64 0.49 -5.61
CA ALA A 84 -21.52 -0.19 -4.68
C ALA A 84 -20.78 -0.68 -3.42
N VAL A 85 -19.61 -1.31 -3.56
CA VAL A 85 -18.80 -1.73 -2.40
C VAL A 85 -18.40 -0.55 -1.52
N VAL A 86 -17.98 0.56 -2.14
CA VAL A 86 -17.61 1.77 -1.38
C VAL A 86 -18.80 2.35 -0.64
N GLU A 87 -19.94 2.54 -1.31
CA GLU A 87 -21.14 3.15 -0.73
C GLU A 87 -21.78 2.29 0.36
N GLU A 88 -21.86 0.99 0.15
CA GLU A 88 -22.59 0.08 1.02
C GLU A 88 -21.75 -0.48 2.17
N ASN A 89 -20.45 -0.70 1.96
CA ASN A 89 -19.60 -1.40 2.91
C ASN A 89 -18.47 -0.57 3.51
N VAL A 90 -17.96 0.47 2.80
CA VAL A 90 -16.81 1.25 3.27
C VAL A 90 -17.25 2.53 3.98
N LEU A 91 -18.02 3.39 3.30
CA LEU A 91 -18.44 4.69 3.85
C LEU A 91 -19.21 4.60 5.17
N PRO A 92 -20.10 3.60 5.38
CA PRO A 92 -20.84 3.49 6.64
C PRO A 92 -19.96 3.15 7.85
N VAL A 93 -18.82 2.50 7.65
CA VAL A 93 -17.97 1.98 8.74
C VAL A 93 -16.67 2.79 8.95
N CYS A 94 -16.23 3.50 7.94
CA CYS A 94 -15.00 4.29 8.02
C CYS A 94 -15.25 5.73 8.46
N GLU A 95 -14.41 6.26 9.33
CA GLU A 95 -14.41 7.68 9.67
C GLU A 95 -13.43 8.48 8.81
N ASP A 96 -12.42 7.82 8.26
CA ASP A 96 -11.41 8.43 7.41
C ASP A 96 -10.88 7.45 6.36
N ILE A 97 -10.57 7.97 5.18
CA ILE A 97 -10.04 7.20 4.05
C ILE A 97 -8.97 8.05 3.36
N MET A 98 -7.86 7.42 3.01
CA MET A 98 -6.79 8.04 2.24
C MET A 98 -6.37 7.11 1.12
N ALA A 99 -6.17 7.63 -0.09
CA ALA A 99 -5.72 6.85 -1.23
C ALA A 99 -4.52 7.52 -1.91
N MET A 100 -3.58 6.70 -2.38
CA MET A 100 -2.43 7.13 -3.16
C MET A 100 -2.20 6.20 -4.34
N ASP A 101 -1.74 6.80 -5.45
CA ASP A 101 -1.48 6.11 -6.70
C ASP A 101 -0.12 6.54 -7.25
N TRP A 102 0.72 5.58 -7.64
CA TRP A 102 1.99 5.89 -8.30
C TRP A 102 2.32 4.90 -9.42
N VAL A 103 3.19 5.33 -10.31
CA VAL A 103 3.76 4.45 -11.34
C VAL A 103 4.93 3.73 -10.73
N ALA A 104 4.86 2.41 -10.67
CA ALA A 104 5.92 1.57 -10.16
C ALA A 104 6.94 1.24 -11.25
N ASP A 105 8.20 1.23 -10.87
CA ASP A 105 9.29 0.68 -11.68
C ASP A 105 9.37 -0.85 -11.45
N LEU A 106 8.37 -1.55 -11.99
CA LEU A 106 8.25 -3.00 -11.98
C LEU A 106 7.99 -3.49 -13.40
N ASP A 107 8.69 -4.53 -13.82
CA ASP A 107 8.57 -5.10 -15.19
C ASP A 107 7.17 -5.65 -15.47
N SER A 108 6.46 -6.07 -14.43
CA SER A 108 5.09 -6.56 -14.53
C SER A 108 4.33 -6.35 -13.20
N PRO A 109 2.99 -6.27 -13.22
CA PRO A 109 2.18 -6.18 -12.00
C PRO A 109 2.10 -7.54 -11.28
N THR A 110 3.25 -8.09 -10.88
CA THR A 110 3.34 -9.38 -10.20
C THR A 110 2.63 -9.32 -8.86
N ALA A 111 1.74 -10.27 -8.62
CA ALA A 111 1.06 -10.40 -7.33
C ALA A 111 2.05 -10.71 -6.21
N ALA A 112 1.84 -10.12 -5.03
CA ALA A 112 2.49 -10.59 -3.83
C ALA A 112 1.79 -11.89 -3.40
N PRO A 113 2.54 -12.99 -3.17
CA PRO A 113 1.95 -14.26 -2.77
C PRO A 113 1.19 -14.16 -1.43
N PRO A 114 0.16 -15.00 -1.20
CA PRO A 114 -0.44 -15.14 0.12
C PRO A 114 0.61 -15.48 1.18
N GLY A 115 0.49 -14.87 2.37
CA GLY A 115 1.47 -15.01 3.45
C GLY A 115 2.67 -14.08 3.34
N SER A 116 2.84 -13.37 2.20
CA SER A 116 3.85 -12.32 2.12
C SER A 116 3.55 -11.19 3.10
N ALA A 117 4.59 -10.59 3.67
CA ALA A 117 4.45 -9.36 4.43
C ALA A 117 4.76 -8.14 3.55
N MET A 118 4.00 -7.08 3.72
CA MET A 118 4.20 -5.81 3.04
C MET A 118 4.48 -4.72 4.06
N ARG A 119 5.44 -3.85 3.76
CA ARG A 119 5.63 -2.57 4.44
C ARG A 119 5.30 -1.44 3.48
N LEU A 120 4.26 -0.70 3.80
CA LEU A 120 3.89 0.52 3.10
C LEU A 120 4.43 1.72 3.87
N THR A 121 5.16 2.59 3.18
CA THR A 121 5.57 3.90 3.68
C THR A 121 4.98 4.97 2.77
N LEU A 122 4.20 5.88 3.34
CA LEU A 122 3.70 7.06 2.66
C LEU A 122 4.43 8.27 3.24
N ALA A 123 5.04 9.06 2.39
CA ALA A 123 5.86 10.19 2.77
C ALA A 123 5.21 11.51 2.32
N LYS A 124 5.22 12.49 3.23
CA LYS A 124 4.92 13.89 2.94
C LYS A 124 6.25 14.63 2.83
N PRO A 125 6.76 14.89 1.63
CA PRO A 125 8.02 15.60 1.45
C PRO A 125 7.86 17.07 1.84
N LYS A 126 8.94 17.69 2.29
CA LYS A 126 9.04 19.15 2.40
C LYS A 126 8.93 19.79 1.03
N GLU A 127 8.59 21.06 1.00
CA GLU A 127 8.54 21.83 -0.25
C GLU A 127 9.85 21.72 -1.04
N GLY A 128 9.74 21.33 -2.30
CA GLY A 128 10.89 21.15 -3.21
C GLY A 128 11.70 19.85 -3.01
N ALA A 129 11.43 19.04 -1.98
CA ALA A 129 12.23 17.85 -1.66
C ALA A 129 11.79 16.58 -2.39
N THR A 130 10.71 16.59 -3.17
CA THR A 130 10.15 15.38 -3.81
C THR A 130 11.15 14.68 -4.72
N ALA A 131 11.85 15.42 -5.59
CA ALA A 131 12.82 14.84 -6.52
C ALA A 131 14.02 14.20 -5.81
N GLU A 132 14.54 14.85 -4.76
CA GLU A 132 15.64 14.31 -3.96
C GLU A 132 15.20 13.06 -3.18
N LEU A 133 13.99 13.07 -2.60
CA LEU A 133 13.42 11.92 -1.94
C LEU A 133 13.28 10.75 -2.90
N THR A 134 12.72 10.96 -4.10
CA THR A 134 12.55 9.91 -5.11
C THR A 134 13.89 9.34 -5.56
N ALA A 135 14.90 10.19 -5.78
CA ALA A 135 16.27 9.75 -6.10
C ALA A 135 16.89 8.92 -4.96
N THR A 136 16.65 9.31 -3.70
CA THR A 136 17.11 8.54 -2.53
C THR A 136 16.42 7.17 -2.46
N LEU A 137 15.12 7.09 -2.74
CA LEU A 137 14.39 5.82 -2.75
C LEU A 137 14.86 4.89 -3.87
N ALA A 138 15.32 5.43 -5.01
CA ALA A 138 15.96 4.64 -6.06
C ALA A 138 17.22 3.91 -5.53
N GLN A 139 18.04 4.59 -4.72
CA GLN A 139 19.21 3.97 -4.10
C GLN A 139 18.82 2.93 -3.04
N VAL A 140 17.76 3.19 -2.26
CA VAL A 140 17.21 2.23 -1.30
C VAL A 140 16.76 0.95 -2.01
N LYS A 141 16.09 1.06 -3.15
CA LYS A 141 15.69 -0.10 -3.98
C LYS A 141 16.91 -0.92 -4.43
N LEU A 142 17.98 -0.26 -4.90
CA LEU A 142 19.20 -0.93 -5.34
C LEU A 142 19.96 -1.64 -4.22
N SER A 143 19.83 -1.17 -2.99
CA SER A 143 20.48 -1.72 -1.79
C SER A 143 19.55 -2.56 -0.93
N ALA A 144 18.36 -2.93 -1.44
CA ALA A 144 17.39 -3.71 -0.67
C ALA A 144 17.98 -5.08 -0.30
N PRO A 145 17.82 -5.53 0.98
CA PRO A 145 18.25 -6.84 1.42
C PRO A 145 17.58 -7.96 0.63
N ALA A 146 18.21 -9.15 0.60
CA ALA A 146 17.65 -10.33 -0.10
C ALA A 146 16.29 -10.81 0.47
N ALA A 147 15.96 -10.43 1.70
CA ALA A 147 14.65 -10.67 2.31
C ALA A 147 13.53 -9.90 1.61
N VAL A 148 13.84 -8.77 0.95
CA VAL A 148 12.87 -7.96 0.21
C VAL A 148 12.75 -8.49 -1.21
N THR A 149 11.60 -9.07 -1.53
CA THR A 149 11.34 -9.70 -2.84
C THR A 149 10.91 -8.71 -3.91
N GLN A 150 10.28 -7.59 -3.52
CA GLN A 150 9.87 -6.52 -4.41
C GLN A 150 9.98 -5.17 -3.71
N VAL A 151 10.42 -4.14 -4.44
CA VAL A 151 10.37 -2.75 -4.00
C VAL A 151 9.73 -1.92 -5.10
N SER A 152 8.69 -1.19 -4.74
CA SER A 152 7.99 -0.24 -5.60
C SER A 152 7.95 1.12 -4.92
N TYR A 153 8.27 2.18 -5.63
CA TYR A 153 8.17 3.55 -5.13
C TYR A 153 7.81 4.51 -6.26
N GLY A 154 7.28 5.66 -5.91
CA GLY A 154 6.97 6.69 -6.91
C GLY A 154 6.24 7.89 -6.34
N GLU A 155 6.16 8.93 -7.17
CA GLU A 155 5.37 10.11 -6.88
C GLU A 155 3.89 9.82 -7.07
N ASN A 156 3.10 10.34 -6.13
CA ASN A 156 1.65 10.23 -6.20
C ASN A 156 1.07 11.12 -7.30
N PHE A 157 0.38 10.51 -8.26
CA PHE A 157 -0.31 11.25 -9.32
C PHE A 157 -1.80 11.55 -9.03
N SER A 158 -2.30 11.17 -7.84
CA SER A 158 -3.68 11.39 -7.39
C SER A 158 -3.74 12.18 -6.06
N PRO A 159 -3.18 13.40 -6.00
CA PRO A 159 -2.92 14.11 -4.74
C PRO A 159 -4.19 14.51 -3.97
N ALA A 160 -5.34 14.65 -4.64
CA ALA A 160 -6.59 15.12 -4.03
C ALA A 160 -7.08 14.23 -2.88
N ARG A 161 -6.71 12.93 -2.87
CA ARG A 161 -7.13 11.94 -1.87
C ARG A 161 -6.04 11.58 -0.86
N ALA A 162 -4.87 12.17 -0.98
CA ALA A 162 -3.66 11.75 -0.28
C ALA A 162 -3.27 12.64 0.92
N LYS A 163 -4.08 13.60 1.32
CA LYS A 163 -3.85 14.46 2.50
C LYS A 163 -2.46 15.12 2.55
N GLY A 164 -1.88 15.42 1.39
CA GLY A 164 -0.55 16.01 1.25
C GLY A 164 0.59 14.99 1.21
N TYR A 165 0.33 13.69 1.33
CA TYR A 165 1.34 12.67 1.09
C TYR A 165 1.62 12.57 -0.40
N GLY A 166 2.89 12.72 -0.78
CA GLY A 166 3.31 12.90 -2.17
C GLY A 166 4.15 11.76 -2.74
N VAL A 167 4.69 10.86 -1.90
CA VAL A 167 5.55 9.76 -2.33
C VAL A 167 5.17 8.48 -1.60
N GLY A 168 5.00 7.39 -2.35
CA GLY A 168 4.77 6.05 -1.83
C GLY A 168 6.01 5.16 -1.99
N LEU A 169 6.22 4.27 -1.03
CA LEU A 169 7.20 3.18 -1.06
C LEU A 169 6.51 1.93 -0.51
N LEU A 170 6.55 0.86 -1.28
CA LEU A 170 6.07 -0.46 -0.89
C LEU A 170 7.21 -1.46 -0.99
N ALA A 171 7.52 -2.14 0.11
CA ALA A 171 8.43 -3.28 0.17
C ALA A 171 7.65 -4.56 0.46
N VAL A 172 7.89 -5.62 -0.31
CA VAL A 172 7.30 -6.94 -0.12
C VAL A 172 8.37 -7.90 0.37
N PHE A 173 8.08 -8.60 1.45
CA PHE A 173 8.91 -9.63 2.06
C PHE A 173 8.27 -10.99 1.80
N ARG A 174 9.05 -12.05 1.85
CA ARG A 174 8.56 -13.41 1.69
C ARG A 174 7.45 -13.73 2.68
N ASP A 175 7.65 -13.34 3.93
CA ASP A 175 6.73 -13.54 5.05
C ASP A 175 6.98 -12.51 6.16
N LEU A 176 6.22 -12.63 7.25
CA LEU A 176 6.32 -11.76 8.41
C LEU A 176 7.61 -11.96 9.20
N GLU A 177 8.14 -13.18 9.25
CA GLU A 177 9.37 -13.51 9.96
C GLU A 177 10.57 -12.79 9.32
N GLU A 178 10.66 -12.77 8.00
CA GLU A 178 11.70 -12.03 7.25
C GLU A 178 11.60 -10.51 7.48
N LEU A 179 10.39 -9.96 7.54
CA LEU A 179 10.20 -8.55 7.86
C LEU A 179 10.65 -8.22 9.29
N GLU A 180 10.34 -9.08 10.25
CA GLU A 180 10.77 -8.93 11.65
C GLU A 180 12.28 -9.13 11.82
N ALA A 181 12.85 -10.08 11.11
CA ALA A 181 14.30 -10.32 11.09
C ALA A 181 15.06 -9.11 10.55
N MET A 182 14.55 -8.46 9.49
CA MET A 182 15.11 -7.22 8.96
C MET A 182 15.07 -6.10 10.01
N ASP A 183 13.95 -5.92 10.71
CA ASP A 183 13.83 -4.90 11.77
C ASP A 183 14.82 -5.14 12.92
N ALA A 184 15.13 -6.41 13.22
CA ALA A 184 16.05 -6.78 14.29
C ALA A 184 17.53 -6.76 13.89
N GLY A 185 17.83 -7.17 12.64
CA GLY A 185 19.19 -7.42 12.16
C GLY A 185 19.82 -6.25 11.38
N GLU A 186 19.05 -5.53 10.58
CA GLU A 186 19.54 -4.50 9.66
C GLU A 186 19.43 -3.08 10.25
N LYS A 187 19.65 -2.92 11.57
CA LYS A 187 19.49 -1.63 12.26
C LYS A 187 20.32 -0.53 11.65
N ASP A 188 21.59 -0.81 11.31
CA ASP A 188 22.50 0.18 10.76
C ASP A 188 22.09 0.63 9.35
N LEU A 189 21.61 -0.30 8.51
CA LEU A 189 21.08 0.02 7.18
C LEU A 189 19.81 0.85 7.28
N VAL A 190 18.88 0.42 8.14
CA VAL A 190 17.60 1.12 8.37
C VAL A 190 17.85 2.53 8.91
N GLU A 191 18.76 2.71 9.87
CA GLU A 191 19.11 4.03 10.41
C GLU A 191 19.83 4.90 9.36
N SER A 192 20.75 4.34 8.55
CA SER A 192 21.39 5.07 7.46
C SER A 192 20.37 5.58 6.43
N VAL A 193 19.36 4.78 6.09
CA VAL A 193 18.26 5.21 5.20
C VAL A 193 17.44 6.31 5.87
N LYS A 194 17.08 6.14 7.14
CA LYS A 194 16.32 7.15 7.91
C LYS A 194 17.06 8.48 8.00
N GLU A 195 18.37 8.46 8.23
CA GLU A 195 19.20 9.67 8.29
C GLU A 195 19.17 10.46 6.98
N LYS A 196 19.18 9.77 5.83
CA LYS A 196 19.10 10.41 4.51
C LYS A 196 17.72 10.94 4.17
N VAL A 197 16.66 10.21 4.58
CA VAL A 197 15.28 10.50 4.20
C VAL A 197 14.61 11.49 5.16
N ARG A 198 14.86 11.38 6.48
CA ARG A 198 14.23 12.22 7.52
C ARG A 198 14.34 13.74 7.28
N PRO A 199 15.49 14.30 6.84
CA PRO A 199 15.60 15.73 6.55
C PRO A 199 14.66 16.23 5.45
N LEU A 200 14.24 15.32 4.54
CA LEU A 200 13.42 15.62 3.37
C LEU A 200 11.91 15.57 3.66
N LEU A 201 11.52 15.10 4.85
CA LEU A 201 10.13 14.82 5.19
C LEU A 201 9.55 15.84 6.16
N GLU A 202 8.29 16.19 5.97
CA GLU A 202 7.42 16.80 6.98
C GLU A 202 6.85 15.73 7.91
N SER A 203 6.32 14.65 7.33
CA SER A 203 5.75 13.52 8.03
C SER A 203 5.75 12.25 7.18
N PHE A 204 5.51 11.14 7.84
CA PHE A 204 5.37 9.84 7.14
C PHE A 204 4.41 8.93 7.90
N ILE A 205 3.83 7.98 7.16
CA ILE A 205 3.03 6.87 7.68
C ILE A 205 3.76 5.59 7.32
N VAL A 206 3.89 4.66 8.27
CA VAL A 206 4.40 3.31 8.03
C VAL A 206 3.40 2.32 8.58
N VAL A 207 2.93 1.43 7.72
CA VAL A 207 2.06 0.31 8.10
C VAL A 207 2.63 -0.98 7.56
N ASP A 208 2.53 -2.04 8.37
CA ASP A 208 2.84 -3.39 7.97
C ASP A 208 1.53 -4.16 7.75
N PHE A 209 1.52 -5.03 6.76
CA PHE A 209 0.33 -5.77 6.33
C PHE A 209 0.75 -7.18 5.87
N GLU A 210 -0.02 -8.18 6.23
CA GLU A 210 0.16 -9.55 5.74
C GLU A 210 -0.86 -9.83 4.64
N VAL A 211 -0.38 -10.32 3.49
CA VAL A 211 -1.24 -10.67 2.35
C VAL A 211 -2.08 -11.88 2.73
N PRO A 212 -3.40 -11.74 2.84
CA PRO A 212 -4.25 -12.84 3.22
C PRO A 212 -4.31 -13.93 2.14
N PRO A 213 -4.70 -15.15 2.49
CA PRO A 213 -5.02 -16.16 1.49
C PRO A 213 -6.18 -15.68 0.59
N PRO A 214 -6.26 -16.18 -0.65
CA PRO A 214 -7.40 -15.90 -1.52
C PRO A 214 -8.70 -16.36 -0.82
N PRO A 215 -9.82 -15.68 -1.10
CA PRO A 215 -11.11 -16.16 -0.59
C PRO A 215 -11.32 -17.61 -1.00
N ALA A 216 -11.84 -18.42 -0.06
CA ALA A 216 -12.17 -19.82 -0.38
C ALA A 216 -13.15 -19.82 -1.58
N ALA A 217 -12.82 -20.63 -2.59
CA ALA A 217 -13.75 -20.80 -3.71
C ALA A 217 -15.08 -21.35 -3.13
N THR A 218 -16.14 -20.56 -3.28
CA THR A 218 -17.49 -21.04 -2.98
C THR A 218 -17.83 -22.07 -4.05
N LEU A 219 -17.86 -23.36 -3.65
CA LEU A 219 -18.29 -24.48 -4.50
C LEU A 219 -19.79 -24.40 -4.74
#